data_bae6e19e9a0d1ccd4dd5b9cf58ede479
#
_entry.id   bae6e19e9a0d1ccd4dd5b9cf58ede479
#
_cell.length_a   1.000
_cell.length_b   1.000
_cell.length_c   1.000
_cell.angle_alpha   90.00
_cell.angle_beta   90.00
_cell.angle_gamma   90.00
#
_symmetry.space_group_name_H-M   'P 1'
#
loop_
_entity.id
_entity.type
_entity.pdbx_description
1 polymer ?
#
loop_
_entity_poly.entity_id
_entity_poly.type
_entity_poly.pdbx_seq_one_letter_code
_entity_poly.pdbx_strand_id
1 'polypeptide(L)'
;TDSAALWEYAAAVGARRVWLDPGVPEEAALLEKFLQRMPAGKSVYLGDWPDAETGVKLASQYGVTTLSGTGNLSVYAAVPHAAADENDAEPEEDTPLTVLEPENCLYIALVAGSGTLEENLQRLPEVWENSRESQLPISWNLSPALPHMAPALLDDLKETASGLDCWVNPTAGFGDFSPSVWQD
;
A
#
# COMPACT_ATOMS: atom_id res chain seq x y z
N THR A 1 4.86 -19.81 -3.04
CA THR A 1 3.87 -19.21 -2.13
C THR A 1 2.49 -19.54 -2.64
N ASP A 2 1.65 -20.09 -1.79
CA ASP A 2 0.32 -20.55 -2.17
C ASP A 2 -0.61 -19.33 -2.33
N SER A 3 -0.60 -18.76 -3.52
CA SER A 3 -1.39 -17.58 -3.85
C SER A 3 -2.85 -17.89 -4.18
N ALA A 4 -3.39 -19.01 -3.69
CA ALA A 4 -4.79 -19.37 -3.91
C ALA A 4 -5.75 -18.25 -3.46
N ALA A 5 -5.40 -17.54 -2.39
CA ALA A 5 -6.15 -16.41 -1.86
C ALA A 5 -6.29 -15.20 -2.82
N LEU A 6 -5.45 -15.14 -3.87
CA LEU A 6 -5.52 -14.07 -4.88
C LEU A 6 -6.26 -14.46 -6.16
N TRP A 7 -6.65 -15.72 -6.32
CA TRP A 7 -7.17 -16.20 -7.60
C TRP A 7 -8.48 -15.54 -8.00
N GLU A 8 -9.37 -15.37 -7.05
CA GLU A 8 -10.68 -14.76 -7.30
C GLU A 8 -10.53 -13.27 -7.62
N TYR A 9 -9.71 -12.56 -6.85
CA TYR A 9 -9.42 -11.17 -7.10
C TYR A 9 -8.72 -10.97 -8.46
N ALA A 10 -7.68 -11.76 -8.75
CA ALA A 10 -6.96 -11.70 -10.02
C ALA A 10 -7.87 -11.96 -11.23
N ALA A 11 -8.82 -12.89 -11.09
CA ALA A 11 -9.82 -13.16 -12.14
C ALA A 11 -10.79 -11.98 -12.31
N ALA A 12 -11.24 -11.39 -11.21
CA ALA A 12 -12.18 -10.27 -11.23
C ALA A 12 -11.58 -9.02 -11.91
N VAL A 13 -10.30 -8.73 -11.65
CA VAL A 13 -9.61 -7.57 -12.26
C VAL A 13 -8.94 -7.90 -13.60
N GLY A 14 -9.08 -9.13 -14.11
CA GLY A 14 -8.46 -9.56 -15.37
C GLY A 14 -6.93 -9.63 -15.32
N ALA A 15 -6.34 -9.80 -14.13
CA ALA A 15 -4.89 -9.88 -13.94
C ALA A 15 -4.30 -11.12 -14.59
N ARG A 16 -3.08 -11.00 -15.09
CA ARG A 16 -2.32 -12.14 -15.62
C ARG A 16 -1.53 -12.78 -14.48
N ARG A 17 -1.47 -14.10 -14.50
CA ARG A 17 -0.78 -14.87 -13.45
C ARG A 17 0.56 -15.39 -13.98
N VAL A 18 1.57 -15.25 -13.13
CA VAL A 18 2.94 -15.65 -13.44
C VAL A 18 3.50 -16.41 -12.23
N TRP A 19 4.11 -17.56 -12.48
CA TRP A 19 4.85 -18.36 -11.50
C TRP A 19 6.28 -18.53 -11.97
N LEU A 20 7.05 -17.47 -11.90
CA LEU A 20 8.44 -17.46 -12.30
C LEU A 20 9.29 -16.98 -11.13
N ASP A 21 10.38 -17.69 -10.89
CA ASP A 21 11.34 -17.32 -9.86
C ASP A 21 12.43 -16.42 -10.47
N PRO A 22 12.51 -15.14 -10.05
CA PRO A 22 13.56 -14.25 -10.56
C PRO A 22 14.98 -14.66 -10.14
N GLY A 23 15.13 -15.56 -9.17
CA GLY A 23 16.42 -16.16 -8.79
C GLY A 23 16.92 -17.25 -9.75
N VAL A 24 16.05 -17.76 -10.64
CA VAL A 24 16.40 -18.78 -11.64
C VAL A 24 16.63 -18.10 -12.99
N PRO A 25 17.83 -18.16 -13.59
CA PRO A 25 18.17 -17.38 -14.78
C PRO A 25 17.23 -17.55 -15.97
N GLU A 26 16.79 -18.76 -16.24
CA GLU A 26 15.88 -19.06 -17.35
C GLU A 26 14.48 -18.51 -17.12
N GLU A 27 14.00 -18.56 -15.86
CA GLU A 27 12.70 -18.04 -15.47
C GLU A 27 12.76 -16.51 -15.39
N ALA A 28 13.84 -15.91 -14.87
CA ALA A 28 14.08 -14.48 -14.89
C ALA A 28 14.03 -13.92 -16.32
N ALA A 29 14.73 -14.56 -17.26
CA ALA A 29 14.73 -14.14 -18.68
C ALA A 29 13.34 -14.23 -19.33
N LEU A 30 12.48 -15.14 -18.88
CA LEU A 30 11.09 -15.21 -19.32
C LEU A 30 10.24 -14.12 -18.65
N LEU A 31 10.42 -13.91 -17.35
CA LEU A 31 9.73 -12.88 -16.59
C LEU A 31 10.00 -11.48 -17.15
N GLU A 32 11.26 -11.18 -17.52
CA GLU A 32 11.64 -9.94 -18.16
C GLU A 32 10.83 -9.64 -19.45
N LYS A 33 10.56 -10.67 -20.26
CA LYS A 33 9.74 -10.52 -21.48
C LYS A 33 8.29 -10.15 -21.19
N PHE A 34 7.77 -10.55 -20.02
CA PHE A 34 6.45 -10.09 -19.57
C PHE A 34 6.52 -8.67 -19.05
N LEU A 35 7.50 -8.35 -18.20
CA LEU A 35 7.66 -7.03 -17.61
C LEU A 35 7.88 -5.95 -18.67
N GLN A 36 8.69 -6.21 -19.72
CA GLN A 36 8.91 -5.31 -20.86
C GLN A 36 7.63 -4.90 -21.61
N ARG A 37 6.56 -5.68 -21.49
CA ARG A 37 5.27 -5.41 -22.15
C ARG A 37 4.29 -4.67 -21.25
N MET A 38 4.62 -4.49 -19.99
CA MET A 38 3.80 -3.79 -19.03
C MET A 38 4.03 -2.28 -19.15
N PRO A 39 2.98 -1.45 -19.06
CA PRO A 39 3.14 -0.01 -19.01
C PRO A 39 3.93 0.40 -17.77
N ALA A 40 5.12 0.97 -17.96
CA ALA A 40 5.97 1.48 -16.88
C ALA A 40 5.22 2.55 -16.06
N GLY A 41 5.43 2.57 -14.74
CA GLY A 41 4.79 3.50 -13.82
C GLY A 41 3.27 3.32 -13.63
N LYS A 42 2.64 2.34 -14.33
CA LYS A 42 1.18 2.08 -14.27
C LYS A 42 0.84 0.63 -13.98
N SER A 43 1.85 -0.20 -13.84
CA SER A 43 1.67 -1.64 -13.64
C SER A 43 2.07 -2.04 -12.24
N VAL A 44 1.34 -3.01 -11.70
CA VAL A 44 1.55 -3.53 -10.37
C VAL A 44 1.69 -5.05 -10.43
N TYR A 45 2.69 -5.57 -9.75
CA TYR A 45 2.79 -6.98 -9.42
C TYR A 45 2.13 -7.22 -8.06
N LEU A 46 1.14 -8.11 -8.00
CA LEU A 46 0.44 -8.47 -6.78
C LEU A 46 0.95 -9.81 -6.27
N GLY A 47 1.45 -9.84 -5.05
CA GLY A 47 1.92 -11.04 -4.37
C GLY A 47 3.38 -10.98 -3.96
N ASP A 48 3.85 -12.09 -3.39
CA ASP A 48 5.19 -12.19 -2.84
C ASP A 48 6.14 -12.85 -3.82
N TRP A 49 7.36 -12.36 -3.87
CA TRP A 49 8.44 -12.99 -4.60
C TRP A 49 9.11 -14.07 -3.74
N PRO A 50 9.62 -15.17 -4.33
CA PRO A 50 10.43 -16.16 -3.61
C PRO A 50 11.65 -15.52 -2.91
N ASP A 51 12.30 -14.58 -3.59
CA ASP A 51 13.27 -13.64 -3.04
C ASP A 51 12.78 -12.22 -3.30
N ALA A 52 12.34 -11.53 -2.23
CA ALA A 52 11.75 -10.21 -2.30
C ALA A 52 12.71 -9.17 -2.90
N GLU A 53 13.98 -9.19 -2.49
CA GLU A 53 14.97 -8.22 -2.98
C GLU A 53 15.18 -8.34 -4.49
N THR A 54 15.43 -9.56 -4.97
CA THR A 54 15.65 -9.84 -6.39
C THR A 54 14.39 -9.52 -7.22
N GLY A 55 13.22 -9.92 -6.73
CA GLY A 55 11.96 -9.71 -7.45
C GLY A 55 11.57 -8.24 -7.55
N VAL A 56 11.63 -7.51 -6.44
CA VAL A 56 11.33 -6.07 -6.42
C VAL A 56 12.33 -5.31 -7.29
N LYS A 57 13.62 -5.64 -7.22
CA LYS A 57 14.64 -5.01 -8.05
C LYS A 57 14.41 -5.25 -9.54
N LEU A 58 14.07 -6.49 -9.92
CA LEU A 58 13.78 -6.81 -11.31
C LEU A 58 12.52 -6.09 -11.81
N ALA A 59 11.43 -6.11 -11.05
CA ALA A 59 10.20 -5.41 -11.41
C ALA A 59 10.43 -3.91 -11.57
N SER A 60 11.20 -3.30 -10.66
CA SER A 60 11.53 -1.87 -10.67
C SER A 60 12.32 -1.44 -11.92
N GLN A 61 13.15 -2.32 -12.50
CA GLN A 61 13.86 -2.06 -13.76
C GLN A 61 12.92 -1.85 -14.95
N TYR A 62 11.67 -2.27 -14.81
CA TYR A 62 10.63 -2.13 -15.85
C TYR A 62 9.48 -1.21 -15.40
N GLY A 63 9.71 -0.39 -14.38
CA GLY A 63 8.70 0.54 -13.86
C GLY A 63 7.46 -0.17 -13.27
N VAL A 64 7.62 -1.38 -12.72
CA VAL A 64 6.55 -2.15 -12.09
C VAL A 64 6.73 -2.14 -10.58
N THR A 65 5.71 -1.69 -9.87
CA THR A 65 5.67 -1.69 -8.39
C THR A 65 5.18 -3.03 -7.88
N THR A 66 5.71 -3.49 -6.76
CA THR A 66 5.27 -4.72 -6.09
C THR A 66 4.37 -4.39 -4.90
N LEU A 67 3.21 -5.03 -4.82
CA LEU A 67 2.35 -5.05 -3.64
C LEU A 67 2.36 -6.44 -3.03
N SER A 68 3.08 -6.58 -1.93
CA SER A 68 3.19 -7.81 -1.15
C SER A 68 2.01 -7.98 -0.17
N GLY A 69 1.89 -9.18 0.42
CA GLY A 69 0.95 -9.44 1.50
C GLY A 69 -0.52 -9.30 1.15
N THR A 70 -0.87 -9.54 -0.08
CA THR A 70 -2.20 -9.32 -0.67
C THR A 70 -3.24 -10.41 -0.32
N GLY A 71 -3.10 -11.07 0.83
CA GLY A 71 -4.09 -12.04 1.31
C GLY A 71 -5.48 -11.45 1.49
N ASN A 72 -6.51 -12.22 1.15
CA ASN A 72 -7.93 -11.86 1.31
C ASN A 72 -8.41 -10.62 0.54
N LEU A 73 -7.70 -10.16 -0.49
CA LEU A 73 -8.13 -9.01 -1.30
C LEU A 73 -9.53 -9.19 -1.91
N SER A 74 -9.92 -10.41 -2.27
CA SER A 74 -11.27 -10.70 -2.77
C SER A 74 -12.35 -10.33 -1.75
N VAL A 75 -12.09 -10.51 -0.46
CA VAL A 75 -12.99 -10.12 0.61
C VAL A 75 -13.01 -8.61 0.78
N TYR A 76 -11.83 -8.01 0.97
CA TYR A 76 -11.72 -6.56 1.21
C TYR A 76 -12.28 -5.71 0.06
N ALA A 77 -12.00 -6.10 -1.18
CA ALA A 77 -12.49 -5.40 -2.36
C ALA A 77 -13.99 -5.63 -2.64
N ALA A 78 -14.60 -6.68 -2.08
CA ALA A 78 -16.01 -7.00 -2.28
C ALA A 78 -16.91 -6.41 -1.19
N VAL A 79 -16.38 -5.91 -0.08
CA VAL A 79 -17.19 -5.27 0.97
C VAL A 79 -17.81 -3.99 0.41
N PRO A 80 -19.14 -3.82 0.49
CA PRO A 80 -19.79 -2.59 0.08
C PRO A 80 -19.21 -1.38 0.82
N HIS A 81 -18.89 -0.34 0.11
CA HIS A 81 -18.39 0.92 0.63
C HIS A 81 -19.18 2.08 -0.02
N ALA A 82 -19.19 3.21 0.64
CA ALA A 82 -19.72 4.41 0.01
C ALA A 82 -18.83 4.73 -1.21
N ALA A 83 -19.44 4.80 -2.40
CA ALA A 83 -18.71 5.29 -3.56
C ALA A 83 -18.20 6.71 -3.20
N ALA A 84 -16.91 6.91 -3.22
CA ALA A 84 -16.37 8.24 -3.09
C ALA A 84 -16.95 9.07 -4.23
N ASP A 85 -17.73 10.10 -3.89
CA ASP A 85 -18.16 11.06 -4.89
C ASP A 85 -16.88 11.76 -5.36
N GLU A 86 -16.58 11.68 -6.67
CA GLU A 86 -15.38 12.34 -7.22
C GLU A 86 -15.36 13.85 -6.92
N ASN A 87 -16.52 14.39 -6.52
CA ASN A 87 -16.70 15.77 -6.10
C ASN A 87 -16.48 16.01 -4.59
N ASP A 88 -16.37 14.97 -3.77
CA ASP A 88 -16.10 15.09 -2.32
C ASP A 88 -14.62 15.24 -1.98
N ALA A 89 -13.72 15.19 -2.96
CA ALA A 89 -12.40 15.73 -2.81
C ALA A 89 -12.50 17.26 -2.73
N GLU A 90 -12.98 17.78 -1.60
CA GLU A 90 -12.73 19.17 -1.29
C GLU A 90 -11.21 19.35 -1.47
N PRO A 91 -10.77 20.30 -2.32
CA PRO A 91 -9.36 20.60 -2.37
C PRO A 91 -8.97 20.93 -0.93
N GLU A 92 -8.07 20.15 -0.35
CA GLU A 92 -7.47 20.52 0.93
C GLU A 92 -6.99 21.95 0.71
N GLU A 93 -7.71 22.91 1.33
CA GLU A 93 -7.22 24.28 1.35
C GLU A 93 -5.79 24.15 1.86
N ASP A 94 -4.84 24.64 1.05
CA ASP A 94 -3.43 24.74 1.44
C ASP A 94 -3.39 25.48 2.78
N THR A 95 -3.59 24.75 3.86
CA THR A 95 -3.47 25.30 5.20
C THR A 95 -2.02 25.75 5.28
N PRO A 96 -1.75 27.05 5.33
CA PRO A 96 -0.38 27.52 5.29
C PRO A 96 0.37 26.81 6.40
N LEU A 97 1.44 26.10 6.04
CA LEU A 97 2.31 25.45 7.02
C LEU A 97 2.71 26.52 8.05
N THR A 98 2.10 26.43 9.22
CA THR A 98 2.49 27.29 10.33
C THR A 98 3.91 26.90 10.67
N VAL A 99 4.87 27.72 10.30
CA VAL A 99 6.27 27.52 10.69
C VAL A 99 6.32 27.68 12.20
N LEU A 100 6.35 26.55 12.91
CA LEU A 100 6.53 26.55 14.35
C LEU A 100 7.99 26.92 14.62
N GLU A 101 8.20 28.01 15.39
CA GLU A 101 9.54 28.27 15.91
C GLU A 101 9.87 27.22 16.98
N PRO A 102 11.00 26.51 16.84
CA PRO A 102 11.37 25.47 17.80
C PRO A 102 11.60 26.06 19.18
N GLU A 103 10.92 25.55 20.18
CA GLU A 103 11.11 25.87 21.58
C GLU A 103 12.14 24.93 22.23
N ASN A 104 12.69 25.33 23.39
CA ASN A 104 13.60 24.49 24.17
C ASN A 104 12.80 23.42 24.95
N CYS A 105 12.20 22.46 24.21
CA CYS A 105 11.42 21.35 24.75
C CYS A 105 11.70 20.05 23.98
N LEU A 106 11.25 18.93 24.52
CA LEU A 106 11.31 17.64 23.85
C LEU A 106 10.06 17.45 23.00
N TYR A 107 10.25 17.25 21.69
CA TYR A 107 9.17 16.92 20.75
C TYR A 107 9.11 15.40 20.57
N ILE A 108 7.95 14.79 20.77
CA ILE A 108 7.72 13.37 20.59
C ILE A 108 6.59 13.20 19.58
N ALA A 109 6.87 12.50 18.46
CA ALA A 109 5.86 12.08 17.51
C ALA A 109 5.66 10.57 17.62
N LEU A 110 4.42 10.12 17.71
CA LEU A 110 4.05 8.71 17.69
C LEU A 110 3.56 8.39 16.27
N VAL A 111 4.28 7.50 15.60
CA VAL A 111 3.93 7.06 14.24
C VAL A 111 3.67 5.56 14.29
N ALA A 112 2.48 5.14 13.89
CA ALA A 112 2.06 3.75 13.90
C ALA A 112 2.13 3.15 12.49
N GLY A 113 2.74 1.97 12.41
CA GLY A 113 2.81 1.15 11.21
C GLY A 113 3.93 1.51 10.24
N SER A 114 4.25 0.56 9.36
CA SER A 114 5.19 0.76 8.24
C SER A 114 4.51 1.39 7.01
N GLY A 115 3.19 1.34 6.96
CA GLY A 115 2.40 1.82 5.84
C GLY A 115 2.38 0.89 4.63
N THR A 116 2.82 -0.36 4.78
CA THR A 116 2.62 -1.36 3.74
C THR A 116 1.16 -1.81 3.69
N LEU A 117 0.67 -2.21 2.50
CA LEU A 117 -0.69 -2.72 2.36
C LEU A 117 -0.91 -3.95 3.25
N GLU A 118 0.08 -4.85 3.33
CA GLU A 118 0.03 -6.04 4.17
C GLU A 118 -0.25 -5.70 5.63
N GLU A 119 0.53 -4.79 6.19
CA GLU A 119 0.35 -4.38 7.59
C GLU A 119 -0.98 -3.69 7.82
N ASN A 120 -1.41 -2.85 6.89
CA ASN A 120 -2.70 -2.18 6.98
C ASN A 120 -3.87 -3.19 6.96
N LEU A 121 -3.79 -4.25 6.18
CA LEU A 121 -4.84 -5.27 6.13
C LEU A 121 -4.81 -6.23 7.32
N GLN A 122 -3.62 -6.59 7.83
CA GLN A 122 -3.48 -7.64 8.83
C GLN A 122 -3.45 -7.13 10.27
N ARG A 123 -2.80 -5.99 10.52
CA ARG A 123 -2.51 -5.51 11.88
C ARG A 123 -3.20 -4.21 12.24
N LEU A 124 -3.40 -3.33 11.27
CA LEU A 124 -3.96 -2.01 11.56
C LEU A 124 -5.32 -2.07 12.25
N PRO A 125 -6.30 -2.92 11.85
CA PRO A 125 -7.60 -2.98 12.52
C PRO A 125 -7.49 -3.28 14.02
N GLU A 126 -6.64 -4.22 14.41
CA GLU A 126 -6.43 -4.58 15.82
C GLU A 126 -5.74 -3.43 16.59
N VAL A 127 -4.69 -2.86 16.02
CA VAL A 127 -3.95 -1.75 16.66
C VAL A 127 -4.84 -0.52 16.77
N TRP A 128 -5.64 -0.24 15.75
CA TRP A 128 -6.60 0.86 15.73
C TRP A 128 -7.62 0.73 16.86
N GLU A 129 -8.27 -0.42 16.96
CA GLU A 129 -9.26 -0.65 18.01
C GLU A 129 -8.66 -0.53 19.42
N ASN A 130 -7.46 -1.07 19.62
CA ASN A 130 -6.76 -0.98 20.91
C ASN A 130 -6.29 0.45 21.25
N SER A 131 -6.06 1.28 20.25
CA SER A 131 -5.57 2.65 20.46
C SER A 131 -6.68 3.66 20.81
N ARG A 132 -7.93 3.35 20.54
CA ARG A 132 -9.08 4.26 20.69
C ARG A 132 -9.24 4.82 22.10
N GLU A 133 -8.79 4.09 23.12
CA GLU A 133 -8.85 4.53 24.53
C GLU A 133 -7.60 5.33 24.96
N SER A 134 -6.58 5.43 24.12
CA SER A 134 -5.26 5.93 24.52
C SER A 134 -5.21 7.45 24.75
N GLN A 135 -6.09 8.24 24.14
CA GLN A 135 -6.07 9.70 24.15
C GLN A 135 -4.71 10.31 23.73
N LEU A 136 -3.90 9.57 22.99
CA LEU A 136 -2.61 10.01 22.49
C LEU A 136 -2.74 10.43 21.03
N PRO A 137 -2.07 11.52 20.61
CA PRO A 137 -2.00 11.86 19.19
C PRO A 137 -1.13 10.82 18.46
N ILE A 138 -1.71 10.15 17.48
CA ILE A 138 -1.04 9.12 16.70
C ILE A 138 -1.09 9.48 15.21
N SER A 139 0.05 9.40 14.56
CA SER A 139 0.16 9.49 13.10
C SER A 139 0.15 8.08 12.50
N TRP A 140 -0.83 7.79 11.68
CA TRP A 140 -1.07 6.48 11.09
C TRP A 140 -0.50 6.41 9.67
N ASN A 141 0.42 5.50 9.43
CA ASN A 141 0.91 5.22 8.09
C ASN A 141 -0.11 4.39 7.32
N LEU A 142 -0.75 4.99 6.32
CA LEU A 142 -1.70 4.30 5.45
C LEU A 142 -1.14 4.12 4.05
N SER A 143 -1.17 2.90 3.55
CA SER A 143 -0.78 2.61 2.18
C SER A 143 -1.68 3.36 1.18
N PRO A 144 -1.11 4.07 0.21
CA PRO A 144 -1.88 4.68 -0.87
C PRO A 144 -2.65 3.67 -1.74
N ALA A 145 -2.35 2.37 -1.60
CA ALA A 145 -3.11 1.31 -2.24
C ALA A 145 -4.42 0.99 -1.51
N LEU A 146 -4.57 1.38 -0.23
CA LEU A 146 -5.72 1.03 0.60
C LEU A 146 -7.07 1.48 0.00
N PRO A 147 -7.22 2.71 -0.54
CA PRO A 147 -8.48 3.13 -1.17
C PRO A 147 -8.95 2.25 -2.33
N HIS A 148 -7.99 1.60 -3.01
CA HIS A 148 -8.27 0.74 -4.16
C HIS A 148 -8.48 -0.72 -3.78
N MET A 149 -7.81 -1.17 -2.72
CA MET A 149 -7.75 -2.58 -2.33
C MET A 149 -8.70 -2.93 -1.19
N ALA A 150 -8.98 -1.98 -0.30
CA ALA A 150 -9.85 -2.17 0.85
C ALA A 150 -10.59 -0.86 1.21
N PRO A 151 -11.39 -0.31 0.31
CA PRO A 151 -12.04 0.99 0.51
C PRO A 151 -12.92 1.02 1.76
N ALA A 152 -13.67 -0.05 2.06
CA ALA A 152 -14.51 -0.12 3.24
C ALA A 152 -13.72 -0.06 4.55
N LEU A 153 -12.50 -0.59 4.58
CA LEU A 153 -11.62 -0.44 5.75
C LEU A 153 -11.20 1.02 5.93
N LEU A 154 -10.88 1.70 4.83
CA LEU A 154 -10.54 3.12 4.89
C LEU A 154 -11.72 3.99 5.36
N ASP A 155 -12.93 3.67 4.92
CA ASP A 155 -14.15 4.36 5.36
C ASP A 155 -14.36 4.19 6.87
N ASP A 156 -14.25 2.95 7.38
CA ASP A 156 -14.34 2.65 8.82
C ASP A 156 -13.30 3.43 9.65
N LEU A 157 -12.05 3.47 9.17
CA LEU A 157 -10.98 4.24 9.82
C LEU A 157 -11.32 5.74 9.86
N LYS A 158 -11.84 6.29 8.76
CA LYS A 158 -12.23 7.72 8.69
C LYS A 158 -13.42 8.04 9.58
N GLU A 159 -14.44 7.18 9.59
CA GLU A 159 -15.65 7.38 10.40
C GLU A 159 -15.37 7.30 11.90
N THR A 160 -14.39 6.49 12.28
CA THR A 160 -14.04 6.25 13.67
C THR A 160 -12.86 7.07 14.18
N ALA A 161 -12.20 7.84 13.30
CA ALA A 161 -11.09 8.72 13.64
C ALA A 161 -11.51 9.86 14.59
N SER A 162 -10.59 10.24 15.45
CA SER A 162 -10.71 11.38 16.36
C SER A 162 -9.85 12.55 15.89
N GLY A 163 -10.00 13.69 16.52
CA GLY A 163 -9.14 14.86 16.26
C GLY A 163 -7.67 14.69 16.70
N LEU A 164 -7.32 13.54 17.31
CA LEU A 164 -5.95 13.20 17.70
C LEU A 164 -5.26 12.29 16.66
N ASP A 165 -6.03 11.77 15.71
CA ASP A 165 -5.52 10.89 14.66
C ASP A 165 -5.08 11.72 13.45
N CYS A 166 -3.91 11.41 12.92
CA CYS A 166 -3.34 12.06 11.75
C CYS A 166 -2.95 10.99 10.70
N TRP A 167 -3.27 11.25 9.45
CA TRP A 167 -2.91 10.36 8.36
C TRP A 167 -1.58 10.77 7.74
N VAL A 168 -0.67 9.81 7.58
CA VAL A 168 0.62 10.05 6.93
C VAL A 168 0.86 9.03 5.83
N ASN A 169 1.48 9.49 4.75
CA ASN A 169 1.89 8.61 3.67
C ASN A 169 3.19 7.89 4.02
N PRO A 170 3.28 6.59 3.76
CA PRO A 170 4.51 5.85 3.99
C PRO A 170 5.61 6.28 3.01
N THR A 171 6.86 6.08 3.42
CA THR A 171 8.02 6.39 2.59
C THR A 171 8.11 5.49 1.34
N ALA A 172 7.54 4.29 1.40
CA ALA A 172 7.49 3.35 0.28
C ALA A 172 6.45 3.72 -0.79
N GLY A 173 5.60 4.73 -0.55
CA GLY A 173 4.56 5.11 -1.51
C GLY A 173 3.53 4.00 -1.73
N PHE A 174 3.14 3.78 -3.01
CA PHE A 174 2.08 2.83 -3.36
C PHE A 174 2.45 1.37 -3.08
N GLY A 175 3.72 1.01 -3.18
CA GLY A 175 4.21 -0.34 -2.91
C GLY A 175 5.74 -0.41 -2.96
N ASP A 176 6.27 -1.63 -2.89
CA ASP A 176 7.71 -1.85 -2.86
C ASP A 176 8.34 -1.61 -4.23
N PHE A 177 9.37 -0.80 -4.27
CA PHE A 177 10.19 -0.56 -5.46
C PHE A 177 11.63 -0.21 -5.06
N SER A 178 12.56 -0.40 -6.00
CA SER A 178 13.97 -0.06 -5.83
C SER A 178 14.29 1.23 -6.57
N PRO A 179 14.42 2.38 -5.89
CA PRO A 179 14.63 3.66 -6.56
C PRO A 179 15.91 3.71 -7.41
N SER A 180 16.94 2.96 -7.00
CA SER A 180 18.24 2.95 -7.67
C SER A 180 18.23 2.34 -9.08
N VAL A 181 17.20 1.56 -9.41
CA VAL A 181 17.06 0.86 -10.70
C VAL A 181 15.73 1.15 -11.39
N TRP A 182 14.89 1.99 -10.81
CA TRP A 182 13.59 2.35 -11.36
C TRP A 182 13.75 2.98 -12.75
N GLN A 183 12.93 2.52 -13.71
CA GLN A 183 12.83 3.09 -15.06
C GLN A 183 11.39 3.51 -15.31
N ASP A 184 11.24 4.76 -15.78
CA ASP A 184 9.96 5.33 -16.20
C ASP A 184 9.60 4.92 -17.64
#